data_6dcfd0602fc2eb5e7d0b0e9c20e72a5a
#
_entry.id   6dcfd0602fc2eb5e7d0b0e9c20e72a5a
#
_cell.length_a   1.000
_cell.length_b   1.000
_cell.length_c   1.000
_cell.angle_alpha   90.00
_cell.angle_beta   90.00
_cell.angle_gamma   90.00
#
_symmetry.space_group_name_H-M   'P 1'
#
loop_
_entity.id
_entity.type
_entity.pdbx_description
1 polymer ?
#
loop_
_entity_poly.entity_id
_entity_poly.type
_entity_poly.pdbx_seq_one_letter_code
_entity_poly.pdbx_strand_id
1 'polypeptide(L)'
;MSANIDLVRSIYADWERGDFGHVEWANPDIEYTGVDGLSPGTSRGIQAMGAGWREFVTDWSEFRAEAEEYRELDHERVLVLHRFSGRGRTSGVEVGPTGAKGACLFYVANGKVAKLLLYSVRDRALSDLGLED
;
A
#
# COMPACT_ATOMS: atom_id res chain seq x y z
N MET A 1 -2.55 -3.28 22.34
CA MET A 1 -1.89 -2.85 21.10
C MET A 1 -1.49 -4.05 20.29
N SER A 2 -1.62 -3.90 18.99
CA SER A 2 -1.36 -5.01 18.07
C SER A 2 0.05 -4.88 17.49
N ALA A 3 0.83 -5.97 17.55
CA ALA A 3 2.14 -6.01 16.90
C ALA A 3 2.01 -5.86 15.39
N ASN A 4 0.91 -6.36 14.80
CA ASN A 4 0.66 -6.23 13.37
C ASN A 4 0.40 -4.78 12.98
N ILE A 5 -0.39 -4.06 13.77
CA ILE A 5 -0.63 -2.63 13.52
C ILE A 5 0.67 -1.85 13.67
N ASP A 6 1.48 -2.15 14.69
CA ASP A 6 2.76 -1.48 14.89
C ASP A 6 3.70 -1.69 13.70
N LEU A 7 3.74 -2.91 13.15
CA LEU A 7 4.52 -3.21 11.96
C LEU A 7 4.05 -2.37 10.77
N VAL A 8 2.74 -2.35 10.52
CA VAL A 8 2.17 -1.63 9.40
C VAL A 8 2.36 -0.11 9.55
N ARG A 9 2.27 0.42 10.78
CA ARG A 9 2.56 1.83 11.03
C ARG A 9 4.00 2.19 10.68
N SER A 10 4.95 1.30 10.98
CA SER A 10 6.36 1.55 10.64
C SER A 10 6.56 1.59 9.12
N ILE A 11 5.83 0.78 8.37
CA ILE A 11 5.87 0.80 6.91
C ILE A 11 5.36 2.14 6.39
N TYR A 12 4.21 2.59 6.87
CA TYR A 12 3.64 3.86 6.43
C TYR A 12 4.44 5.06 6.87
N ALA A 13 5.16 4.97 8.00
CA ALA A 13 6.04 6.05 8.42
C ALA A 13 7.10 6.35 7.34
N ASP A 14 7.63 5.31 6.70
CA ASP A 14 8.57 5.49 5.60
C ASP A 14 7.86 6.02 4.35
N TRP A 15 6.71 5.47 4.02
CA TRP A 15 5.96 5.88 2.84
C TRP A 15 5.48 7.34 2.92
N GLU A 16 5.14 7.80 4.12
CA GLU A 16 4.73 9.19 4.34
C GLU A 16 5.87 10.16 4.09
N ARG A 17 7.12 9.69 4.24
CA ARG A 17 8.31 10.48 3.90
C ARG A 17 8.70 10.35 2.41
N GLY A 18 7.97 9.53 1.66
CA GLY A 18 8.31 9.25 0.29
C GLY A 18 9.42 8.21 0.12
N ASP A 19 9.73 7.47 1.17
CA ASP A 19 10.76 6.44 1.17
C ASP A 19 10.13 5.08 0.95
N PHE A 20 10.31 4.52 -0.23
CA PHE A 20 9.76 3.22 -0.62
C PHE A 20 10.85 2.16 -0.78
N GLY A 21 12.08 2.46 -0.33
CA GLY A 21 13.22 1.57 -0.51
C GLY A 21 13.42 0.53 0.59
N HIS A 22 12.76 0.69 1.73
CA HIS A 22 12.89 -0.24 2.85
C HIS A 22 11.88 -1.38 2.70
N VAL A 23 12.37 -2.61 2.63
CA VAL A 23 11.52 -3.79 2.41
C VAL A 23 11.80 -4.90 3.42
N GLU A 24 12.45 -4.58 4.52
CA GLU A 24 12.78 -5.56 5.58
C GLU A 24 11.52 -6.13 6.23
N TRP A 25 10.42 -5.40 6.16
CA TRP A 25 9.13 -5.83 6.68
C TRP A 25 8.50 -6.95 5.85
N ALA A 26 8.99 -7.18 4.65
CA ALA A 26 8.39 -8.12 3.71
C ALA A 26 9.01 -9.50 3.83
N ASN A 27 8.17 -10.53 3.76
CA ASN A 27 8.65 -11.90 3.59
C ASN A 27 9.36 -12.02 2.24
N PRO A 28 10.49 -12.76 2.13
CA PRO A 28 11.17 -12.92 0.84
C PRO A 28 10.29 -13.44 -0.28
N ASP A 29 9.24 -14.20 0.05
CA ASP A 29 8.28 -14.73 -0.92
C ASP A 29 6.97 -13.95 -0.95
N ILE A 30 7.00 -12.70 -0.52
CA ILE A 30 5.79 -11.86 -0.47
C ILE A 30 5.04 -11.88 -1.80
N GLU A 31 3.71 -12.00 -1.71
CA GLU A 31 2.84 -11.88 -2.87
C GLU A 31 2.23 -10.48 -2.88
N TYR A 32 2.49 -9.74 -3.95
CA TYR A 32 2.00 -8.38 -4.10
C TYR A 32 0.97 -8.34 -5.22
N THR A 33 -0.22 -7.85 -4.93
CA THR A 33 -1.31 -7.76 -5.90
C THR A 33 -1.81 -6.33 -6.01
N GLY A 34 -1.75 -5.77 -7.22
CA GLY A 34 -2.52 -4.59 -7.56
C GLY A 34 -3.90 -5.04 -7.98
N VAL A 35 -4.91 -4.74 -7.18
CA VAL A 35 -6.27 -5.25 -7.42
C VAL A 35 -6.96 -4.48 -8.54
N ASP A 36 -6.69 -3.18 -8.59
CA ASP A 36 -7.27 -2.29 -9.59
C ASP A 36 -6.21 -1.27 -9.99
N GLY A 37 -6.60 -0.25 -10.75
CA GLY A 37 -5.68 0.79 -11.20
C GLY A 37 -5.13 0.50 -12.59
N LEU A 38 -4.00 1.15 -12.93
CA LEU A 38 -3.45 1.10 -14.28
C LEU A 38 -2.76 -0.21 -14.63
N SER A 39 -2.23 -0.90 -13.62
CA SER A 39 -1.47 -2.14 -13.85
C SER A 39 -1.88 -3.20 -12.84
N PRO A 40 -3.11 -3.73 -12.97
CA PRO A 40 -3.54 -4.80 -12.07
C PRO A 40 -2.74 -6.08 -12.33
N GLY A 41 -2.57 -6.88 -11.29
CA GLY A 41 -1.85 -8.14 -11.40
C GLY A 41 -1.12 -8.51 -10.13
N THR A 42 -0.53 -9.69 -10.13
CA THR A 42 0.16 -10.25 -8.97
C THR A 42 1.64 -10.47 -9.29
N SER A 43 2.50 -10.06 -8.37
CA SER A 43 3.94 -10.33 -8.40
C SER A 43 4.33 -11.11 -7.16
N ARG A 44 5.37 -11.93 -7.27
CA ARG A 44 5.87 -12.69 -6.13
C ARG A 44 7.34 -12.37 -5.89
N GLY A 45 7.68 -12.19 -4.61
CA GLY A 45 9.04 -11.92 -4.18
C GLY A 45 9.34 -10.44 -4.06
N ILE A 46 10.30 -10.12 -3.21
CA ILE A 46 10.67 -8.73 -2.91
C ILE A 46 11.17 -8.00 -4.15
N GLN A 47 11.95 -8.69 -4.99
CA GLN A 47 12.51 -8.04 -6.18
C GLN A 47 11.43 -7.63 -7.18
N ALA A 48 10.46 -8.51 -7.42
CA ALA A 48 9.37 -8.22 -8.35
C ALA A 48 8.48 -7.09 -7.81
N MET A 49 8.19 -7.13 -6.50
CA MET A 49 7.41 -6.08 -5.86
C MET A 49 8.13 -4.73 -5.95
N GLY A 50 9.42 -4.72 -5.63
CA GLY A 50 10.22 -3.51 -5.69
C GLY A 50 10.35 -2.92 -7.09
N ALA A 51 10.45 -3.79 -8.10
CA ALA A 51 10.50 -3.35 -9.49
C ALA A 51 9.20 -2.66 -9.90
N GLY A 52 8.05 -3.25 -9.54
CA GLY A 52 6.76 -2.65 -9.84
C GLY A 52 6.56 -1.31 -9.14
N TRP A 53 7.00 -1.21 -7.90
CA TRP A 53 6.91 0.04 -7.14
C TRP A 53 7.82 1.12 -7.73
N ARG A 54 9.03 0.75 -8.17
CA ARG A 54 9.94 1.72 -8.79
C ARG A 54 9.36 2.28 -10.07
N GLU A 55 8.73 1.46 -10.91
CA GLU A 55 8.05 1.93 -12.11
C GLU A 55 6.94 2.92 -11.74
N PHE A 56 6.12 2.56 -10.77
CA PHE A 56 5.00 3.39 -10.35
C PHE A 56 5.49 4.72 -9.79
N VAL A 57 6.45 4.69 -8.87
CA VAL A 57 6.95 5.89 -8.20
C VAL A 57 7.73 6.79 -9.17
N THR A 58 8.37 6.19 -10.17
CA THR A 58 9.13 6.96 -11.18
C THR A 58 8.21 7.86 -12.00
N ASP A 59 6.97 7.46 -12.24
CA ASP A 59 6.01 8.26 -12.99
C ASP A 59 5.47 9.46 -12.19
N TRP A 60 5.80 9.55 -10.92
CA TRP A 60 5.30 10.59 -10.03
C TRP A 60 6.47 11.31 -9.36
N SER A 61 6.37 12.62 -9.20
CA SER A 61 7.28 13.38 -8.35
C SER A 61 6.62 13.61 -7.00
N GLU A 62 7.42 13.49 -5.93
CA GLU A 62 6.94 13.71 -4.57
C GLU A 62 5.78 12.80 -4.17
N PHE A 63 5.77 11.57 -4.71
CA PHE A 63 4.72 10.61 -4.37
C PHE A 63 4.78 10.23 -2.89
N ARG A 64 3.63 10.26 -2.23
CA ARG A 64 3.50 9.86 -0.83
C ARG A 64 2.19 9.12 -0.61
N ALA A 65 2.20 8.22 0.36
CA ALA A 65 1.00 7.53 0.81
C ALA A 65 0.83 7.82 2.30
N GLU A 66 -0.28 8.44 2.66
CA GLU A 66 -0.55 8.80 4.05
C GLU A 66 -1.68 7.95 4.60
N ALA A 67 -1.43 7.27 5.71
CA ALA A 67 -2.44 6.46 6.36
C ALA A 67 -3.45 7.34 7.08
N GLU A 68 -4.73 7.07 6.86
CA GLU A 68 -5.81 7.77 7.55
C GLU A 68 -6.42 6.92 8.65
N GLU A 69 -6.48 5.60 8.47
CA GLU A 69 -7.07 4.70 9.45
C GLU A 69 -6.45 3.32 9.34
N TYR A 70 -6.22 2.68 10.48
CA TYR A 70 -5.74 1.31 10.58
C TYR A 70 -6.85 0.46 11.18
N ARG A 71 -7.23 -0.64 10.50
CA ARG A 71 -8.24 -1.58 10.98
C ARG A 71 -7.65 -2.98 11.04
N GLU A 72 -7.54 -3.52 12.23
CA GLU A 72 -7.12 -4.92 12.39
C GLU A 72 -8.36 -5.81 12.20
N LEU A 73 -8.36 -6.62 11.14
CA LEU A 73 -9.50 -7.46 10.80
C LEU A 73 -9.50 -8.79 11.57
N ASP A 74 -8.29 -9.35 11.75
CA ASP A 74 -8.07 -10.56 12.56
C ASP A 74 -6.57 -10.63 12.90
N HIS A 75 -6.08 -11.78 13.42
CA HIS A 75 -4.66 -11.87 13.82
C HIS A 75 -3.68 -11.88 12.67
N GLU A 76 -4.15 -11.90 11.43
CA GLU A 76 -3.27 -11.96 10.26
C GLU A 76 -3.45 -10.78 9.33
N ARG A 77 -4.57 -10.07 9.40
CA ARG A 77 -4.90 -9.04 8.42
C ARG A 77 -5.07 -7.68 9.04
N VAL A 78 -4.40 -6.70 8.44
CA VAL A 78 -4.57 -5.27 8.77
C VAL A 78 -4.95 -4.54 7.49
N LEU A 79 -6.08 -3.83 7.54
CA LEU A 79 -6.49 -2.95 6.45
C LEU A 79 -6.11 -1.53 6.80
N VAL A 80 -5.46 -0.84 5.85
CA VAL A 80 -5.13 0.57 6.01
C VAL A 80 -5.87 1.37 4.97
N LEU A 81 -6.63 2.36 5.41
CA LEU A 81 -7.25 3.33 4.53
C LEU A 81 -6.27 4.47 4.37
N HIS A 82 -5.86 4.78 3.14
CA HIS A 82 -4.83 5.77 2.91
C HIS A 82 -5.21 6.74 1.79
N ARG A 83 -4.40 7.77 1.64
CA ARG A 83 -4.53 8.76 0.60
C ARG A 83 -3.20 8.92 -0.13
N PHE A 84 -3.25 8.94 -1.45
CA PHE A 84 -2.08 9.20 -2.28
C PHE A 84 -2.00 10.69 -2.62
N SER A 85 -0.77 11.20 -2.70
CA SER A 85 -0.50 12.53 -3.22
C SER A 85 0.75 12.48 -4.09
N GLY A 86 0.89 13.46 -4.99
CA GLY A 86 2.04 13.54 -5.88
C GLY A 86 1.67 14.27 -7.15
N ARG A 87 2.66 14.34 -8.06
CA ARG A 87 2.47 14.97 -9.36
C ARG A 87 2.99 14.04 -10.45
N GLY A 88 2.19 13.81 -11.48
CA GLY A 88 2.61 13.01 -12.62
C GLY A 88 3.72 13.72 -13.39
N ARG A 89 4.85 13.06 -13.58
CA ARG A 89 6.02 13.68 -14.24
C ARG A 89 5.75 14.02 -15.69
N THR A 90 5.03 13.15 -16.38
CA THR A 90 4.77 13.34 -17.81
C THR A 90 3.58 14.27 -18.04
N SER A 91 2.50 14.06 -17.30
CA SER A 91 1.25 14.79 -17.51
C SER A 91 1.19 16.11 -16.74
N GLY A 92 1.98 16.27 -15.69
CA GLY A 92 1.89 17.42 -14.81
C GLY A 92 0.64 17.43 -13.94
N VAL A 93 -0.17 16.39 -13.99
CA VAL A 93 -1.39 16.30 -13.19
C VAL A 93 -1.00 16.13 -11.73
N GLU A 94 -1.59 16.96 -10.88
CA GLU A 94 -1.33 16.94 -9.45
C GLU A 94 -2.47 16.26 -8.72
N VAL A 95 -2.12 15.29 -7.86
CA VAL A 95 -3.06 14.66 -6.95
C VAL A 95 -2.77 15.24 -5.58
N GLY A 96 -3.61 16.16 -5.16
CA GLY A 96 -3.39 16.94 -3.94
C GLY A 96 -4.05 16.35 -2.72
N PRO A 97 -4.22 17.18 -1.66
CA PRO A 97 -4.76 16.72 -0.37
C PRO A 97 -6.15 16.08 -0.44
N THR A 98 -6.93 16.42 -1.46
CA THR A 98 -8.25 15.82 -1.67
C THR A 98 -8.16 14.64 -2.65
N GLY A 99 -6.94 14.22 -2.98
CA GLY A 99 -6.72 13.29 -4.07
C GLY A 99 -7.12 11.86 -3.81
N ALA A 100 -6.47 10.94 -4.49
CA ALA A 100 -6.95 9.56 -4.57
C ALA A 100 -6.99 8.86 -3.21
N LYS A 101 -8.15 8.36 -2.84
CA LYS A 101 -8.35 7.55 -1.64
C LYS A 101 -8.24 6.08 -2.03
N GLY A 102 -7.26 5.41 -1.44
CA GLY A 102 -7.03 4.00 -1.68
C GLY A 102 -6.96 3.22 -0.37
N ALA A 103 -6.48 2.00 -0.47
CA ALA A 103 -6.31 1.14 0.70
C ALA A 103 -5.26 0.09 0.42
N CYS A 104 -4.65 -0.43 1.49
CA CYS A 104 -3.79 -1.60 1.43
C CYS A 104 -4.28 -2.63 2.42
N LEU A 105 -4.32 -3.88 1.99
CA LEU A 105 -4.60 -4.99 2.88
C LEU A 105 -3.30 -5.78 3.08
N PHE A 106 -2.86 -5.86 4.34
CA PHE A 106 -1.63 -6.56 4.71
C PHE A 106 -1.97 -7.89 5.38
N TYR A 107 -1.38 -8.97 4.88
CA TYR A 107 -1.42 -10.27 5.55
C TYR A 107 -0.07 -10.47 6.23
N VAL A 108 -0.08 -10.57 7.55
CA VAL A 108 1.13 -10.67 8.37
C VAL A 108 1.28 -12.08 8.90
N ALA A 109 2.47 -12.64 8.74
CA ALA A 109 2.81 -13.95 9.28
C ALA A 109 4.22 -13.89 9.84
N ASN A 110 4.39 -14.34 11.08
CA ASN A 110 5.70 -14.42 11.75
C ASN A 110 6.43 -13.07 11.76
N GLY A 111 5.69 -11.98 11.98
CA GLY A 111 6.27 -10.64 12.05
C GLY A 111 6.66 -10.01 10.73
N LYS A 112 6.25 -10.62 9.61
CA LYS A 112 6.52 -10.07 8.28
C LYS A 112 5.29 -10.11 7.42
N VAL A 113 5.23 -9.23 6.43
CA VAL A 113 4.10 -9.20 5.50
C VAL A 113 4.30 -10.30 4.45
N ALA A 114 3.36 -11.25 4.42
CA ALA A 114 3.39 -12.37 3.49
C ALA A 114 2.63 -12.07 2.21
N LYS A 115 1.64 -11.16 2.29
CA LYS A 115 0.81 -10.80 1.14
C LYS A 115 0.36 -9.35 1.31
N LEU A 116 0.35 -8.62 0.22
CA LEU A 116 -0.06 -7.22 0.19
C LEU A 116 -0.96 -6.99 -1.00
N LEU A 117 -2.17 -6.48 -0.75
CA LEU A 117 -3.09 -6.08 -1.79
C LEU A 117 -3.22 -4.56 -1.79
N LEU A 118 -2.97 -3.95 -2.94
CA LEU A 118 -3.10 -2.52 -3.11
C LEU A 118 -4.36 -2.21 -3.89
N TYR A 119 -5.21 -1.38 -3.30
CA TYR A 119 -6.42 -0.87 -3.94
C TYR A 119 -6.24 0.60 -4.25
N SER A 120 -6.44 0.97 -5.51
CA SER A 120 -6.43 2.38 -5.92
C SER A 120 -7.76 3.06 -5.60
N VAL A 121 -8.82 2.27 -5.42
CA VAL A 121 -10.16 2.76 -5.08
C VAL A 121 -10.57 2.18 -3.73
N ARG A 122 -10.71 3.05 -2.73
CA ARG A 122 -11.04 2.62 -1.35
C ARG A 122 -12.35 1.86 -1.28
N ASP A 123 -13.37 2.32 -2.01
CA ASP A 123 -14.68 1.69 -1.98
C ASP A 123 -14.63 0.23 -2.43
N ARG A 124 -13.74 -0.09 -3.36
CA ARG A 124 -13.56 -1.46 -3.80
C ARG A 124 -13.02 -2.35 -2.69
N ALA A 125 -12.04 -1.84 -1.93
CA ALA A 125 -11.48 -2.60 -0.80
C ALA A 125 -12.57 -2.89 0.24
N LEU A 126 -13.35 -1.88 0.58
CA LEU A 126 -14.42 -2.03 1.57
C LEU A 126 -15.47 -3.02 1.09
N SER A 127 -15.84 -2.93 -0.19
CA SER A 127 -16.84 -3.82 -0.78
C SER A 127 -16.33 -5.27 -0.79
N ASP A 128 -15.09 -5.50 -1.23
CA ASP A 128 -14.52 -6.84 -1.31
C ASP A 128 -14.42 -7.50 0.07
N LEU A 129 -14.23 -6.70 1.11
CA LEU A 129 -14.10 -7.21 2.48
C LEU A 129 -15.40 -7.20 3.25
N GLY A 130 -16.49 -6.74 2.65
CA GLY A 130 -17.78 -6.64 3.31
C GLY A 130 -17.81 -5.61 4.43
N LEU A 131 -17.03 -4.54 4.31
CA LEU A 131 -16.92 -3.50 5.33
C LEU A 131 -17.61 -2.21 4.88
N GLU A 132 -17.93 -1.38 5.88
CA GLU A 132 -18.48 -0.05 5.62
C GLU A 132 -17.42 1.01 5.91
N ASP A 133 -17.59 2.13 5.23
CA ASP A 133 -16.69 3.28 5.42
C ASP A 133 -16.93 3.94 6.79
#